data_7ccb1df0439a1b4acddc78071a43fc14
#
_entry.id   7ccb1df0439a1b4acddc78071a43fc14
#
_cell.length_a   1.000
_cell.length_b   1.000
_cell.length_c   1.000
_cell.angle_alpha   90.00
_cell.angle_beta   90.00
_cell.angle_gamma   90.00
#
_symmetry.space_group_name_H-M   'P 1'
#
loop_
_entity.id
_entity.type
_entity.pdbx_description
1 polymer ?
#
loop_
_entity_poly.entity_id
_entity_poly.type
_entity_poly.pdbx_seq_one_letter_code
_entity_poly.pdbx_strand_id
1 'polypeptide(L)'
;MSAWEVVIGLEIHTQLATRSKIFSGASTAYGAEPNTQACLVDLGYPGVLPVLNEEVVRMACKFGLAVDAAIAPRSVFARKNYFYPDLPKGYQISQYELPVVGEGHLMITDIDGNEKRIGITRAHLEEDAGKSIHEGLGEKSGIDLNRAGTPLLEIVSEPDLSSAKEAVTYLRKIHTIVRYLGISDGNMQEGSFRCDANVSVRPKGQQELGTRAELKNLNSFRFIEKAINFEIERQIDLIEDGGEVVQETRLYDSDKDETRSMRSKEEANDYRYFPDPDLLPVEIEEDYIEAVRKTMPELPDAKKERFANQYGIKGDDADILTTSIALADYFEAVAKATVADAKTSANWIIGDLLAALNRDGLDINASQVSAKAMAGLIDRIHDNTVSRSLAKEIFEAMWAGEGTADEIIEAKGLKQITDSSAIDAIVDAVIAANPGQAEEYRAGKDKLLGFFVGQVMKESKGKANPAQVNEAIKRRLAAK
;
A
#
# COMPACT_ATOMS: atom_id res chain seq x y z
N MET A 1 -19.00 21.75 16.47
CA MET A 1 -18.95 21.49 15.01
C MET A 1 -18.04 22.55 14.43
N SER A 2 -17.10 22.19 13.58
CA SER A 2 -16.16 23.16 12.95
C SER A 2 -16.96 24.22 12.18
N ALA A 3 -16.54 25.48 12.28
CA ALA A 3 -17.06 26.59 11.49
C ALA A 3 -16.52 26.55 10.04
N TRP A 4 -15.56 25.69 9.78
CA TRP A 4 -14.81 25.60 8.53
C TRP A 4 -15.08 24.30 7.80
N GLU A 5 -15.09 24.37 6.48
CA GLU A 5 -15.02 23.24 5.55
C GLU A 5 -13.66 23.21 4.88
N VAL A 6 -13.06 22.02 4.84
CA VAL A 6 -11.79 21.75 4.18
C VAL A 6 -12.05 21.21 2.78
N VAL A 7 -11.28 21.68 1.80
CA VAL A 7 -11.35 21.24 0.42
C VAL A 7 -9.95 20.88 -0.06
N ILE A 8 -9.78 19.65 -0.49
CA ILE A 8 -8.47 19.10 -0.90
C ILE A 8 -8.61 18.43 -2.27
N GLY A 9 -7.66 18.73 -3.15
CA GLY A 9 -7.42 18.02 -4.41
C GLY A 9 -5.98 17.48 -4.42
N LEU A 10 -5.77 16.32 -5.04
CA LEU A 10 -4.46 15.69 -5.15
C LEU A 10 -4.02 15.61 -6.61
N GLU A 11 -2.74 15.85 -6.83
CA GLU A 11 -2.02 15.59 -8.07
C GLU A 11 -1.00 14.48 -7.82
N ILE A 12 -1.19 13.34 -8.47
CA ILE A 12 -0.40 12.13 -8.22
C ILE A 12 0.39 11.82 -9.49
N HIS A 13 1.72 11.74 -9.36
CA HIS A 13 2.60 11.33 -10.44
C HIS A 13 3.11 9.92 -10.18
N THR A 14 2.88 9.01 -11.10
CA THR A 14 3.41 7.65 -11.02
C THR A 14 4.25 7.31 -12.25
N GLN A 15 5.50 6.88 -12.03
CA GLN A 15 6.33 6.38 -13.10
C GLN A 15 5.80 5.03 -13.57
N LEU A 16 5.66 4.89 -14.89
CA LEU A 16 5.17 3.64 -15.48
C LEU A 16 6.33 2.64 -15.66
N ALA A 17 6.08 1.39 -15.30
CA ALA A 17 7.05 0.31 -15.23
C ALA A 17 7.40 -0.28 -16.61
N THR A 18 7.69 0.57 -17.59
CA THR A 18 8.17 0.17 -18.90
C THR A 18 9.67 -0.08 -18.88
N ARG A 19 10.18 -0.88 -19.81
CA ARG A 19 11.63 -1.14 -19.94
C ARG A 19 12.38 -0.03 -20.69
N SER A 20 11.67 0.74 -21.48
CA SER A 20 12.20 1.90 -22.21
C SER A 20 11.35 3.14 -21.94
N LYS A 21 11.93 4.30 -22.17
CA LYS A 21 11.32 5.61 -21.96
C LYS A 21 10.11 5.85 -22.86
N ILE A 22 9.37 6.92 -22.58
CA ILE A 22 8.12 7.22 -23.29
C ILE A 22 8.35 7.53 -24.77
N PHE A 23 9.44 8.24 -25.11
CA PHE A 23 9.72 8.69 -26.47
C PHE A 23 11.07 8.24 -27.01
N SER A 24 11.79 7.39 -26.29
CA SER A 24 13.12 6.90 -26.67
C SER A 24 13.34 5.45 -26.24
N GLY A 25 14.35 4.82 -26.82
CA GLY A 25 14.75 3.45 -26.46
C GLY A 25 15.66 3.34 -25.25
N ALA A 26 15.98 4.45 -24.56
CA ALA A 26 16.83 4.40 -23.38
C ALA A 26 16.13 3.67 -22.22
N SER A 27 16.92 3.05 -21.34
CA SER A 27 16.41 2.25 -20.21
C SER A 27 15.76 3.14 -19.13
N THR A 28 14.76 2.58 -18.46
CA THR A 28 14.11 3.17 -17.28
C THR A 28 14.59 2.54 -15.97
N ALA A 29 15.57 1.63 -15.97
CA ALA A 29 16.03 0.95 -14.77
C ALA A 29 16.61 1.93 -13.76
N TYR A 30 16.22 1.77 -12.49
CA TYR A 30 16.69 2.62 -11.39
C TYR A 30 18.10 2.24 -10.93
N GLY A 31 18.88 3.23 -10.46
CA GLY A 31 20.16 3.01 -9.78
C GLY A 31 21.38 2.89 -10.71
N ALA A 32 21.25 3.19 -12.00
CA ALA A 32 22.41 3.26 -12.89
C ALA A 32 23.27 4.51 -12.64
N GLU A 33 24.55 4.43 -13.02
CA GLU A 33 25.47 5.58 -12.97
C GLU A 33 24.88 6.79 -13.72
N PRO A 34 25.05 8.02 -13.20
CA PRO A 34 24.47 9.22 -13.79
C PRO A 34 24.76 9.37 -15.28
N ASN A 35 23.77 9.77 -16.04
CA ASN A 35 23.85 10.02 -17.48
C ASN A 35 24.22 8.82 -18.37
N THR A 36 24.03 7.58 -17.88
CA THR A 36 24.28 6.36 -18.66
C THR A 36 23.04 5.82 -19.35
N GLN A 37 21.86 6.32 -19.01
CA GLN A 37 20.55 5.91 -19.54
C GLN A 37 19.80 7.09 -20.17
N ALA A 38 20.47 7.86 -21.00
CA ALA A 38 19.91 8.97 -21.75
C ALA A 38 20.39 8.91 -23.20
N CYS A 39 19.45 8.93 -24.15
CA CYS A 39 19.77 8.99 -25.58
C CYS A 39 19.63 10.43 -26.12
N LEU A 40 19.93 10.62 -27.39
CA LEU A 40 19.88 11.95 -28.01
C LEU A 40 18.52 12.63 -27.97
N VAL A 41 17.42 11.84 -27.94
CA VAL A 41 16.06 12.38 -27.77
C VAL A 41 15.90 12.96 -26.36
N ASP A 42 16.33 12.23 -25.32
CA ASP A 42 16.24 12.66 -23.94
C ASP A 42 17.13 13.88 -23.65
N LEU A 43 18.23 14.00 -24.39
CA LEU A 43 19.17 15.11 -24.30
C LEU A 43 18.75 16.35 -25.12
N GLY A 44 17.68 16.26 -25.90
CA GLY A 44 17.20 17.36 -26.74
C GLY A 44 18.12 17.76 -27.89
N TYR A 45 18.81 16.81 -28.47
CA TYR A 45 19.71 17.11 -29.61
C TYR A 45 18.92 17.60 -30.83
N PRO A 46 19.48 18.53 -31.63
CA PRO A 46 18.83 18.99 -32.85
C PRO A 46 18.57 17.85 -33.84
N GLY A 47 17.37 17.82 -34.43
CA GLY A 47 17.00 16.87 -35.46
C GLY A 47 16.56 15.48 -34.98
N VAL A 48 16.50 15.23 -33.66
CA VAL A 48 15.95 14.00 -33.13
C VAL A 48 14.41 14.07 -33.11
N LEU A 49 13.76 12.91 -33.27
CA LEU A 49 12.32 12.81 -33.26
C LEU A 49 11.88 11.84 -32.16
N PRO A 50 10.87 12.19 -31.37
CA PRO A 50 10.27 11.30 -30.36
C PRO A 50 9.50 10.16 -31.05
N VAL A 51 9.53 8.98 -30.43
CA VAL A 51 8.73 7.82 -30.87
C VAL A 51 7.98 7.28 -29.69
N LEU A 52 6.64 7.33 -29.70
CA LEU A 52 5.80 6.93 -28.59
C LEU A 52 5.91 5.43 -28.31
N ASN A 53 6.13 5.10 -27.05
CA ASN A 53 6.10 3.73 -26.55
C ASN A 53 4.64 3.29 -26.34
N GLU A 54 4.20 2.29 -27.10
CA GLU A 54 2.82 1.76 -27.05
C GLU A 54 2.44 1.22 -25.67
N GLU A 55 3.39 0.61 -24.96
CA GLU A 55 3.16 0.06 -23.61
C GLU A 55 2.69 1.13 -22.63
N VAL A 56 3.15 2.36 -22.77
CA VAL A 56 2.74 3.50 -21.95
C VAL A 56 1.24 3.80 -22.13
N VAL A 57 0.76 3.77 -23.37
CA VAL A 57 -0.67 3.97 -23.69
C VAL A 57 -1.50 2.81 -23.10
N ARG A 58 -1.01 1.59 -23.23
CA ARG A 58 -1.67 0.40 -22.68
C ARG A 58 -1.79 0.47 -21.15
N MET A 59 -0.74 0.94 -20.47
CA MET A 59 -0.75 1.12 -19.01
C MET A 59 -1.72 2.22 -18.57
N ALA A 60 -1.79 3.34 -19.31
CA ALA A 60 -2.77 4.40 -19.04
C ALA A 60 -4.22 3.89 -19.24
N CYS A 61 -4.48 3.12 -20.30
CA CYS A 61 -5.79 2.50 -20.50
C CYS A 61 -6.16 1.54 -19.37
N LYS A 62 -5.22 0.71 -18.87
CA LYS A 62 -5.47 -0.14 -17.69
C LYS A 62 -5.88 0.68 -16.47
N PHE A 63 -5.17 1.79 -16.22
CA PHE A 63 -5.53 2.67 -15.12
C PHE A 63 -6.93 3.25 -15.31
N GLY A 64 -7.24 3.80 -16.48
CA GLY A 64 -8.56 4.36 -16.77
C GLY A 64 -9.69 3.36 -16.57
N LEU A 65 -9.52 2.11 -17.03
CA LEU A 65 -10.46 1.02 -16.82
C LEU A 65 -10.63 0.66 -15.33
N ALA A 66 -9.56 0.75 -14.54
CA ALA A 66 -9.60 0.42 -13.12
C ALA A 66 -10.30 1.47 -12.25
N VAL A 67 -10.39 2.72 -12.73
CA VAL A 67 -11.05 3.83 -12.02
C VAL A 67 -12.38 4.23 -12.70
N ASP A 68 -12.90 3.35 -13.53
CA ASP A 68 -14.16 3.55 -14.25
C ASP A 68 -14.20 4.87 -15.05
N ALA A 69 -13.05 5.20 -15.64
CA ALA A 69 -12.87 6.42 -16.41
C ALA A 69 -13.15 6.22 -17.90
N ALA A 70 -13.54 7.30 -18.55
CA ALA A 70 -13.64 7.34 -20.01
C ALA A 70 -12.24 7.30 -20.64
N ILE A 71 -12.00 6.34 -21.54
CA ILE A 71 -10.80 6.33 -22.38
C ILE A 71 -11.07 7.17 -23.62
N ALA A 72 -10.21 8.16 -23.88
CA ALA A 72 -10.37 9.03 -25.02
C ALA A 72 -10.09 8.26 -26.34
N PRO A 73 -10.99 8.26 -27.32
CA PRO A 73 -10.75 7.60 -28.61
C PRO A 73 -9.62 8.28 -29.41
N ARG A 74 -9.33 9.52 -29.08
CA ARG A 74 -8.23 10.30 -29.65
C ARG A 74 -7.56 11.12 -28.57
N SER A 75 -6.25 11.03 -28.47
CA SER A 75 -5.42 11.77 -27.53
C SER A 75 -4.29 12.50 -28.24
N VAL A 76 -3.86 13.63 -27.70
CA VAL A 76 -2.82 14.49 -28.31
C VAL A 76 -1.77 14.83 -27.27
N PHE A 77 -0.50 14.63 -27.65
CA PHE A 77 0.63 15.16 -26.89
C PHE A 77 0.86 16.63 -27.22
N ALA A 78 1.14 17.42 -26.20
CA ALA A 78 1.44 18.82 -26.28
C ALA A 78 2.79 19.15 -25.63
N ARG A 79 3.37 20.26 -26.02
CA ARG A 79 4.57 20.81 -25.40
C ARG A 79 4.18 21.76 -24.27
N LYS A 80 4.64 21.44 -23.05
CA LYS A 80 4.58 22.29 -21.86
C LYS A 80 5.91 23.05 -21.76
N ASN A 81 5.93 24.33 -22.08
CA ASN A 81 7.16 25.07 -22.20
C ASN A 81 7.60 25.69 -20.88
N TYR A 82 8.75 25.28 -20.38
CA TYR A 82 9.44 25.86 -19.23
C TYR A 82 10.93 25.47 -19.24
N PHE A 83 11.76 26.23 -18.53
CA PHE A 83 13.21 26.07 -18.57
C PHE A 83 13.75 25.65 -17.22
N TYR A 84 14.36 24.48 -17.20
CA TYR A 84 15.12 23.95 -16.07
C TYR A 84 16.37 23.24 -16.58
N PRO A 85 17.48 23.22 -15.81
CA PRO A 85 18.73 22.57 -16.23
C PRO A 85 18.57 21.07 -16.51
N ASP A 86 17.65 20.39 -15.82
CA ASP A 86 17.34 18.97 -15.97
C ASP A 86 16.27 18.69 -17.03
N LEU A 87 15.85 19.70 -17.78
CA LEU A 87 14.95 19.60 -18.92
C LEU A 87 15.61 20.21 -20.18
N PRO A 88 16.56 19.48 -20.83
CA PRO A 88 17.42 20.07 -21.86
C PRO A 88 16.69 20.58 -23.10
N LYS A 89 15.52 20.03 -23.43
CA LYS A 89 14.68 20.47 -24.55
C LYS A 89 14.07 21.85 -24.34
N GLY A 90 13.95 22.33 -23.09
CA GLY A 90 13.21 23.54 -22.74
C GLY A 90 11.70 23.39 -22.78
N TYR A 91 11.19 22.17 -22.97
CA TYR A 91 9.79 21.81 -22.85
C TYR A 91 9.65 20.35 -22.38
N GLN A 92 8.55 20.04 -21.75
CA GLN A 92 8.13 18.70 -21.39
C GLN A 92 7.02 18.27 -22.36
N ILE A 93 7.14 17.08 -22.94
CA ILE A 93 6.02 16.49 -23.70
C ILE A 93 5.02 15.93 -22.68
N SER A 94 3.80 16.43 -22.76
CA SER A 94 2.72 16.12 -21.84
C SER A 94 1.39 16.09 -22.61
N GLN A 95 0.26 16.02 -21.91
CA GLN A 95 -1.07 16.12 -22.51
C GLN A 95 -1.86 17.20 -21.77
N TYR A 96 -2.70 17.95 -22.46
CA TYR A 96 -3.46 19.04 -21.87
C TYR A 96 -4.96 18.90 -22.15
N GLU A 97 -5.44 19.26 -23.36
CA GLU A 97 -6.86 19.27 -23.70
C GLU A 97 -7.43 17.86 -23.97
N LEU A 98 -6.62 16.97 -24.52
CA LEU A 98 -7.03 15.63 -24.94
C LEU A 98 -6.16 14.55 -24.29
N PRO A 99 -6.31 14.32 -22.96
CA PRO A 99 -5.59 13.25 -22.26
C PRO A 99 -6.10 11.87 -22.69
N VAL A 100 -5.30 10.82 -22.44
CA VAL A 100 -5.71 9.43 -22.69
C VAL A 100 -6.88 9.02 -21.79
N VAL A 101 -6.85 9.43 -20.52
CA VAL A 101 -7.86 9.09 -19.54
C VAL A 101 -8.63 10.35 -19.13
N GLY A 102 -9.93 10.34 -19.37
CA GLY A 102 -10.84 11.40 -19.00
C GLY A 102 -11.40 11.23 -17.58
N GLU A 103 -12.61 11.72 -17.37
CA GLU A 103 -13.27 11.68 -16.08
C GLU A 103 -13.51 10.24 -15.59
N GLY A 104 -13.23 10.01 -14.32
CA GLY A 104 -13.44 8.75 -13.63
C GLY A 104 -13.71 8.96 -12.15
N HIS A 105 -13.64 7.90 -11.35
CA HIS A 105 -13.84 8.03 -9.91
C HIS A 105 -13.31 6.84 -9.11
N LEU A 106 -13.17 7.05 -7.81
CA LEU A 106 -12.97 5.99 -6.82
C LEU A 106 -13.93 6.15 -5.65
N MET A 107 -14.34 5.03 -5.09
CA MET A 107 -15.04 5.00 -3.81
C MET A 107 -14.01 4.85 -2.69
N ILE A 108 -14.13 5.66 -1.64
CA ILE A 108 -13.34 5.53 -0.41
C ILE A 108 -14.28 5.39 0.78
N THR A 109 -13.76 4.92 1.91
CA THR A 109 -14.49 5.00 3.18
C THR A 109 -14.06 6.28 3.89
N ASP A 110 -15.03 7.14 4.23
CA ASP A 110 -14.79 8.37 4.96
C ASP A 110 -14.45 8.13 6.43
N ILE A 111 -14.25 9.21 7.20
CA ILE A 111 -13.89 9.12 8.63
C ILE A 111 -15.03 8.57 9.50
N ASP A 112 -16.27 8.61 9.02
CA ASP A 112 -17.48 8.12 9.71
C ASP A 112 -17.84 6.69 9.30
N GLY A 113 -17.08 6.09 8.38
CA GLY A 113 -17.29 4.74 7.88
C GLY A 113 -18.26 4.63 6.71
N ASN A 114 -18.66 5.75 6.09
CA ASN A 114 -19.55 5.76 4.94
C ASN A 114 -18.75 5.69 3.63
N GLU A 115 -19.37 5.16 2.59
CA GLU A 115 -18.82 5.24 1.25
C GLU A 115 -18.92 6.65 0.70
N LYS A 116 -17.80 7.16 0.19
CA LYS A 116 -17.67 8.48 -0.42
C LYS A 116 -17.04 8.35 -1.81
N ARG A 117 -17.70 8.92 -2.80
CA ARG A 117 -17.18 9.00 -4.16
C ARG A 117 -16.22 10.19 -4.29
N ILE A 118 -15.02 9.92 -4.79
CA ILE A 118 -14.02 10.93 -5.15
C ILE A 118 -13.83 10.92 -6.65
N GLY A 119 -14.07 12.05 -7.29
CA GLY A 119 -13.88 12.23 -8.73
C GLY A 119 -12.41 12.25 -9.13
N ILE A 120 -12.14 11.77 -10.32
CA ILE A 120 -10.88 11.93 -11.03
C ILE A 120 -11.19 12.78 -12.24
N THR A 121 -10.55 13.93 -12.34
CA THR A 121 -10.74 14.86 -13.47
C THR A 121 -10.16 14.26 -14.75
N ARG A 122 -8.95 13.68 -14.64
CA ARG A 122 -8.21 13.06 -15.73
C ARG A 122 -7.01 12.30 -15.23
N ALA A 123 -6.46 11.45 -16.08
CA ALA A 123 -5.07 11.02 -15.97
C ALA A 123 -4.40 11.15 -17.34
N HIS A 124 -3.26 11.83 -17.37
CA HIS A 124 -2.57 12.11 -18.61
C HIS A 124 -1.13 11.63 -18.59
N LEU A 125 -0.63 11.33 -19.79
CA LEU A 125 0.73 10.86 -20.01
C LEU A 125 1.68 12.04 -20.19
N GLU A 126 2.86 11.92 -19.58
CA GLU A 126 3.94 12.87 -19.76
C GLU A 126 5.31 12.21 -19.56
N GLU A 127 6.37 12.91 -19.89
CA GLU A 127 7.74 12.50 -19.60
C GLU A 127 8.22 13.12 -18.29
N ASP A 128 8.98 12.34 -17.48
CA ASP A 128 9.65 12.91 -16.30
C ASP A 128 10.84 13.78 -16.70
N ALA A 129 11.17 14.78 -15.89
CA ALA A 129 12.39 15.56 -16.02
C ALA A 129 13.59 14.79 -15.49
N GLY A 130 14.80 15.25 -15.76
CA GLY A 130 16.02 14.77 -15.14
C GLY A 130 16.07 15.07 -13.66
N LYS A 131 17.25 14.92 -13.06
CA LYS A 131 17.47 15.18 -11.63
C LYS A 131 18.61 16.17 -11.46
N SER A 132 18.37 17.24 -10.69
CA SER A 132 19.42 18.16 -10.23
C SER A 132 20.01 17.60 -8.92
N ILE A 133 21.34 17.49 -8.87
CA ILE A 133 22.11 16.96 -7.73
C ILE A 133 22.88 18.11 -7.13
N HIS A 134 22.64 18.38 -5.84
CA HIS A 134 23.29 19.45 -5.09
C HIS A 134 24.28 18.94 -4.04
N GLU A 135 24.15 17.69 -3.64
CA GLU A 135 24.97 17.07 -2.60
C GLU A 135 26.34 16.66 -3.12
N GLY A 136 27.39 16.93 -2.34
CA GLY A 136 28.75 16.49 -2.65
C GLY A 136 29.48 17.28 -3.72
N LEU A 137 28.89 18.34 -4.30
CA LEU A 137 29.44 19.12 -5.42
C LEU A 137 29.87 20.55 -5.04
N GLY A 138 29.85 20.89 -3.75
CA GLY A 138 30.15 22.24 -3.25
C GLY A 138 29.13 23.26 -3.78
N GLU A 139 29.60 24.31 -4.44
CA GLU A 139 28.76 25.37 -5.03
C GLU A 139 28.18 24.99 -6.41
N LYS A 140 28.46 23.80 -6.90
CA LYS A 140 28.01 23.35 -8.21
C LYS A 140 26.79 22.44 -8.10
N SER A 141 25.94 22.45 -9.11
CA SER A 141 24.87 21.47 -9.28
C SER A 141 25.24 20.52 -10.41
N GLY A 142 25.08 19.22 -10.15
CA GLY A 142 25.15 18.20 -11.17
C GLY A 142 23.79 17.97 -11.82
N ILE A 143 23.78 17.55 -13.07
CA ILE A 143 22.57 17.17 -13.79
C ILE A 143 22.68 15.71 -14.19
N ASP A 144 21.72 14.92 -13.73
CA ASP A 144 21.56 13.51 -14.13
C ASP A 144 20.30 13.37 -14.98
N LEU A 145 20.48 12.97 -16.23
CA LEU A 145 19.41 12.82 -17.22
C LEU A 145 18.90 11.36 -17.34
N ASN A 146 19.32 10.46 -16.46
CA ASN A 146 18.80 9.09 -16.47
C ASN A 146 17.28 9.03 -16.31
N ARG A 147 16.70 9.93 -15.52
CA ARG A 147 15.25 10.00 -15.31
C ARG A 147 14.53 10.76 -16.44
N ALA A 148 15.20 11.66 -17.16
CA ALA A 148 14.60 12.44 -18.25
C ALA A 148 13.97 11.51 -19.29
N GLY A 149 12.70 11.72 -19.61
CA GLY A 149 11.94 10.88 -20.53
C GLY A 149 11.37 9.58 -19.94
N THR A 150 11.52 9.33 -18.62
CA THR A 150 10.81 8.24 -17.94
C THR A 150 9.31 8.49 -18.05
N PRO A 151 8.50 7.47 -18.44
CA PRO A 151 7.07 7.66 -18.59
C PRO A 151 6.40 7.96 -17.25
N LEU A 152 5.58 9.01 -17.21
CA LEU A 152 4.73 9.37 -16.09
C LEU A 152 3.25 9.29 -16.47
N LEU A 153 2.44 8.86 -15.51
CA LEU A 153 1.01 9.08 -15.50
C LEU A 153 0.70 10.07 -14.37
N GLU A 154 0.21 11.26 -14.72
CA GLU A 154 -0.28 12.26 -13.77
C GLU A 154 -1.77 12.09 -13.60
N ILE A 155 -2.22 11.85 -12.36
CA ILE A 155 -3.60 11.60 -11.98
C ILE A 155 -4.08 12.80 -11.15
N VAL A 156 -5.11 13.47 -11.62
CA VAL A 156 -5.67 14.67 -10.99
C VAL A 156 -7.04 14.35 -10.42
N SER A 157 -7.19 14.49 -9.10
CA SER A 157 -8.49 14.32 -8.45
C SER A 157 -9.34 15.56 -8.54
N GLU A 158 -10.67 15.39 -8.44
CA GLU A 158 -11.58 16.50 -8.10
C GLU A 158 -11.31 16.94 -6.64
N PRO A 159 -11.67 18.18 -6.27
CA PRO A 159 -11.48 18.71 -4.91
C PRO A 159 -12.57 18.19 -3.95
N ASP A 160 -12.78 16.89 -3.93
CA ASP A 160 -13.86 16.22 -3.18
C ASP A 160 -13.43 15.79 -1.77
N LEU A 161 -12.12 15.82 -1.48
CA LEU A 161 -11.57 15.37 -0.20
C LEU A 161 -11.74 16.45 0.87
N SER A 162 -12.17 16.04 2.07
CA SER A 162 -12.58 16.96 3.15
C SER A 162 -11.70 16.84 4.41
N SER A 163 -10.71 15.95 4.41
CA SER A 163 -9.78 15.78 5.51
C SER A 163 -8.46 15.16 5.05
N ALA A 164 -7.39 15.35 5.83
CA ALA A 164 -6.11 14.71 5.57
C ALA A 164 -6.20 13.18 5.58
N LYS A 165 -7.07 12.61 6.42
CA LYS A 165 -7.29 11.17 6.48
C LYS A 165 -7.95 10.63 5.21
N GLU A 166 -8.96 11.34 4.68
CA GLU A 166 -9.57 10.98 3.39
C GLU A 166 -8.56 11.08 2.24
N ALA A 167 -7.72 12.12 2.23
CA ALA A 167 -6.67 12.29 1.23
C ALA A 167 -5.68 11.11 1.25
N VAL A 168 -5.24 10.67 2.42
CA VAL A 168 -4.37 9.50 2.57
C VAL A 168 -5.07 8.21 2.17
N THR A 169 -6.36 8.05 2.50
CA THR A 169 -7.15 6.87 2.12
C THR A 169 -7.28 6.77 0.60
N TYR A 170 -7.62 7.88 -0.06
CA TYR A 170 -7.67 7.95 -1.52
C TYR A 170 -6.32 7.64 -2.17
N LEU A 171 -5.25 8.26 -1.66
CA LEU A 171 -3.90 8.07 -2.19
C LEU A 171 -3.42 6.61 -2.04
N ARG A 172 -3.69 5.97 -0.90
CA ARG A 172 -3.40 4.55 -0.69
C ARG A 172 -4.16 3.66 -1.68
N LYS A 173 -5.39 4.02 -2.00
CA LYS A 173 -6.19 3.27 -2.96
C LYS A 173 -5.62 3.39 -4.37
N ILE A 174 -5.25 4.59 -4.83
CA ILE A 174 -4.53 4.79 -6.10
C ILE A 174 -3.23 3.99 -6.12
N HIS A 175 -2.42 4.10 -5.06
CA HIS A 175 -1.16 3.37 -4.92
C HIS A 175 -1.35 1.85 -5.03
N THR A 176 -2.37 1.31 -4.38
CA THR A 176 -2.71 -0.12 -4.47
C THR A 176 -3.11 -0.49 -5.91
N ILE A 177 -3.94 0.31 -6.56
CA ILE A 177 -4.40 0.07 -7.93
C ILE A 177 -3.23 0.03 -8.90
N VAL A 178 -2.33 1.02 -8.91
CA VAL A 178 -1.21 1.04 -9.87
C VAL A 178 -0.27 -0.14 -9.69
N ARG A 179 -0.10 -0.63 -8.46
CA ARG A 179 0.66 -1.86 -8.16
C ARG A 179 -0.07 -3.12 -8.59
N TYR A 180 -1.38 -3.22 -8.35
CA TYR A 180 -2.22 -4.34 -8.82
C TYR A 180 -2.22 -4.48 -10.34
N LEU A 181 -2.29 -3.36 -11.03
CA LEU A 181 -2.23 -3.32 -12.50
C LEU A 181 -0.84 -3.68 -13.04
N GLY A 182 0.18 -3.70 -12.17
CA GLY A 182 1.58 -3.89 -12.57
C GLY A 182 2.12 -2.76 -13.43
N ILE A 183 1.52 -1.57 -13.34
CA ILE A 183 1.92 -0.41 -14.15
C ILE A 183 2.95 0.49 -13.44
N SER A 184 3.13 0.33 -12.13
CA SER A 184 4.12 1.04 -11.33
C SER A 184 4.55 0.19 -10.12
N ASP A 185 5.77 0.40 -9.63
CA ASP A 185 6.24 -0.17 -8.37
C ASP A 185 5.70 0.59 -7.15
N GLY A 186 5.26 1.84 -7.35
CA GLY A 186 4.71 2.69 -6.31
C GLY A 186 5.72 3.15 -5.26
N ASN A 187 7.02 3.15 -5.56
CA ASN A 187 8.06 3.48 -4.59
C ASN A 187 8.16 5.00 -4.37
N MET A 188 7.63 5.48 -3.23
CA MET A 188 7.69 6.89 -2.87
C MET A 188 9.11 7.35 -2.53
N GLN A 189 9.99 6.48 -2.00
CA GLN A 189 11.34 6.84 -1.60
C GLN A 189 12.26 7.05 -2.81
N GLU A 190 12.07 6.26 -3.86
CA GLU A 190 12.79 6.40 -5.12
C GLU A 190 12.18 7.44 -6.05
N GLY A 191 10.99 7.96 -5.70
CA GLY A 191 10.28 9.00 -6.45
C GLY A 191 9.47 8.47 -7.64
N SER A 192 9.25 7.15 -7.72
CA SER A 192 8.36 6.57 -8.73
C SER A 192 6.87 6.82 -8.43
N PHE A 193 6.54 7.23 -7.21
CA PHE A 193 5.20 7.64 -6.82
C PHE A 193 5.30 8.90 -5.96
N ARG A 194 4.75 10.00 -6.47
CA ARG A 194 4.80 11.32 -5.85
C ARG A 194 3.39 11.89 -5.75
N CYS A 195 3.15 12.73 -4.76
CA CYS A 195 1.87 13.40 -4.58
C CYS A 195 2.08 14.85 -4.18
N ASP A 196 1.40 15.76 -4.84
CA ASP A 196 1.23 17.14 -4.45
C ASP A 196 -0.21 17.33 -3.97
N ALA A 197 -0.43 18.15 -2.93
CA ALA A 197 -1.74 18.38 -2.36
C ALA A 197 -2.13 19.85 -2.47
N ASN A 198 -3.30 20.12 -3.04
CA ASN A 198 -3.92 21.44 -3.07
C ASN A 198 -4.91 21.53 -1.91
N VAL A 199 -4.70 22.45 -0.98
CA VAL A 199 -5.48 22.59 0.25
C VAL A 199 -6.08 23.97 0.33
N SER A 200 -7.38 24.07 0.59
CA SER A 200 -8.08 25.31 0.91
C SER A 200 -9.10 25.08 2.02
N VAL A 201 -9.47 26.16 2.71
CA VAL A 201 -10.55 26.18 3.70
C VAL A 201 -11.57 27.25 3.34
N ARG A 202 -12.85 27.01 3.69
CA ARG A 202 -13.93 28.00 3.53
C ARG A 202 -14.88 27.94 4.72
N PRO A 203 -15.59 29.03 5.03
CA PRO A 203 -16.65 28.99 6.02
C PRO A 203 -17.73 27.97 5.64
N LYS A 204 -18.27 27.28 6.63
CA LYS A 204 -19.30 26.26 6.43
C LYS A 204 -20.52 26.81 5.71
N GLY A 205 -20.90 26.17 4.61
CA GLY A 205 -22.04 26.57 3.77
C GLY A 205 -21.71 27.57 2.67
N GLN A 206 -20.47 28.06 2.58
CA GLN A 206 -20.01 28.87 1.46
C GLN A 206 -19.89 28.01 0.19
N GLN A 207 -20.43 28.47 -0.94
CA GLN A 207 -20.35 27.75 -2.22
C GLN A 207 -19.00 27.95 -2.93
N GLU A 208 -18.44 29.14 -2.85
CA GLU A 208 -17.16 29.47 -3.48
C GLU A 208 -16.00 28.82 -2.73
N LEU A 209 -15.04 28.27 -3.48
CA LEU A 209 -13.82 27.70 -2.91
C LEU A 209 -12.95 28.80 -2.30
N GLY A 210 -12.27 28.46 -1.22
CA GLY A 210 -11.22 29.33 -0.65
C GLY A 210 -9.95 29.34 -1.52
N THR A 211 -9.06 30.27 -1.22
CA THR A 211 -7.74 30.33 -1.86
C THR A 211 -6.92 29.11 -1.47
N ARG A 212 -6.39 28.40 -2.47
CA ARG A 212 -5.62 27.19 -2.24
C ARG A 212 -4.12 27.45 -2.08
N ALA A 213 -3.47 26.63 -1.27
CA ALA A 213 -2.03 26.45 -1.27
C ALA A 213 -1.68 25.06 -1.80
N GLU A 214 -0.63 24.98 -2.59
CA GLU A 214 -0.07 23.74 -3.11
C GLU A 214 1.04 23.24 -2.19
N LEU A 215 0.96 22.01 -1.70
CA LEU A 215 1.96 21.40 -0.83
C LEU A 215 2.83 20.43 -1.63
N LYS A 216 4.16 20.61 -1.51
CA LYS A 216 5.18 19.79 -2.16
C LYS A 216 6.13 19.15 -1.15
N ASN A 217 6.99 18.23 -1.64
CA ASN A 217 7.95 17.45 -0.84
C ASN A 217 7.29 16.47 0.12
N LEU A 218 6.24 15.80 -0.35
CA LEU A 218 5.43 14.87 0.42
C LEU A 218 5.87 13.43 0.14
N ASN A 219 6.92 12.96 0.82
CA ASN A 219 7.64 11.72 0.48
C ASN A 219 7.12 10.46 1.21
N SER A 220 6.02 10.56 1.95
CA SER A 220 5.35 9.43 2.59
C SER A 220 3.90 9.75 2.91
N PHE A 221 3.06 8.72 3.04
CA PHE A 221 1.66 8.89 3.46
C PHE A 221 1.54 9.65 4.79
N ARG A 222 2.44 9.38 5.73
CA ARG A 222 2.49 10.07 7.02
C ARG A 222 2.80 11.56 6.87
N PHE A 223 3.74 11.92 6.00
CA PHE A 223 4.10 13.33 5.77
C PHE A 223 2.98 14.08 5.05
N ILE A 224 2.27 13.42 4.14
CA ILE A 224 1.09 13.98 3.47
C ILE A 224 0.00 14.32 4.50
N GLU A 225 -0.33 13.39 5.40
CA GLU A 225 -1.33 13.62 6.45
C GLU A 225 -0.95 14.80 7.35
N LYS A 226 0.30 14.85 7.80
CA LYS A 226 0.80 15.91 8.67
C LYS A 226 0.84 17.27 7.97
N ALA A 227 1.37 17.31 6.74
CA ALA A 227 1.45 18.55 5.97
C ALA A 227 0.06 19.15 5.68
N ILE A 228 -0.91 18.31 5.32
CA ILE A 228 -2.28 18.75 5.09
C ILE A 228 -2.92 19.27 6.38
N ASN A 229 -2.78 18.57 7.50
CA ASN A 229 -3.31 19.02 8.78
C ASN A 229 -2.69 20.36 9.22
N PHE A 230 -1.37 20.49 9.12
CA PHE A 230 -0.67 21.74 9.41
C PHE A 230 -1.20 22.90 8.55
N GLU A 231 -1.35 22.67 7.26
CA GLU A 231 -1.81 23.70 6.32
C GLU A 231 -3.28 24.11 6.59
N ILE A 232 -4.14 23.17 6.94
CA ILE A 232 -5.53 23.45 7.34
C ILE A 232 -5.55 24.37 8.57
N GLU A 233 -4.80 24.03 9.62
CA GLU A 233 -4.70 24.81 10.84
C GLU A 233 -4.14 26.22 10.53
N ARG A 234 -3.04 26.29 9.79
CA ARG A 234 -2.42 27.56 9.38
C ARG A 234 -3.39 28.49 8.65
N GLN A 235 -4.16 27.94 7.69
CA GLN A 235 -5.12 28.76 6.92
C GLN A 235 -6.27 29.25 7.81
N ILE A 236 -6.79 28.41 8.68
CA ILE A 236 -7.86 28.79 9.62
C ILE A 236 -7.39 29.89 10.55
N ASP A 237 -6.24 29.69 11.22
CA ASP A 237 -5.68 30.67 12.15
C ASP A 237 -5.43 32.00 11.46
N LEU A 238 -4.84 31.97 10.24
CA LEU A 238 -4.59 33.19 9.47
C LEU A 238 -5.86 33.98 9.17
N ILE A 239 -6.94 33.30 8.78
CA ILE A 239 -8.21 33.95 8.44
C ILE A 239 -8.92 34.45 9.71
N GLU A 240 -8.86 33.70 10.82
CA GLU A 240 -9.46 34.10 12.10
C GLU A 240 -8.74 35.30 12.70
N ASP A 241 -7.44 35.44 12.46
CA ASP A 241 -6.63 36.62 12.81
C ASP A 241 -6.85 37.81 11.87
N GLY A 242 -7.73 37.69 10.87
CA GLY A 242 -8.06 38.77 9.91
C GLY A 242 -7.09 38.91 8.75
N GLY A 243 -6.24 37.94 8.51
CA GLY A 243 -5.35 37.85 7.36
C GLY A 243 -6.04 37.18 6.16
N GLU A 244 -5.31 37.10 5.05
CA GLU A 244 -5.76 36.46 3.81
C GLU A 244 -4.82 35.36 3.36
N VAL A 245 -5.36 34.22 2.92
CA VAL A 245 -4.58 33.14 2.32
C VAL A 245 -4.15 33.57 0.92
N VAL A 246 -2.85 33.46 0.65
CA VAL A 246 -2.28 33.73 -0.67
C VAL A 246 -2.12 32.43 -1.43
N GLN A 247 -2.42 32.45 -2.73
CA GLN A 247 -2.18 31.30 -3.60
C GLN A 247 -0.68 31.13 -3.82
N GLU A 248 -0.09 30.10 -3.22
CA GLU A 248 1.35 29.85 -3.24
C GLU A 248 1.66 28.36 -3.25
N THR A 249 2.90 28.02 -3.62
CA THR A 249 3.48 26.70 -3.40
C THR A 249 4.25 26.70 -2.10
N ARG A 250 4.00 25.71 -1.24
CA ARG A 250 4.64 25.55 0.07
C ARG A 250 5.35 24.20 0.14
N LEU A 251 6.55 24.23 0.72
CA LEU A 251 7.37 23.04 0.93
C LEU A 251 7.17 22.51 2.35
N TYR A 252 6.86 21.23 2.49
CA TYR A 252 6.80 20.60 3.80
C TYR A 252 8.21 20.26 4.30
N ASP A 253 8.50 20.67 5.54
CA ASP A 253 9.72 20.39 6.28
C ASP A 253 9.42 19.32 7.34
N SER A 254 9.88 18.09 7.09
CA SER A 254 9.62 16.96 7.97
C SER A 254 10.32 17.02 9.33
N ASP A 255 11.40 17.79 9.43
CA ASP A 255 12.18 17.93 10.68
C ASP A 255 11.50 18.89 11.65
N LYS A 256 10.83 19.91 11.11
CA LYS A 256 10.11 20.92 11.87
C LYS A 256 8.60 20.66 11.95
N ASP A 257 8.10 19.75 11.12
CA ASP A 257 6.67 19.45 10.98
C ASP A 257 5.84 20.69 10.59
N GLU A 258 6.37 21.51 9.67
CA GLU A 258 5.76 22.76 9.19
C GLU A 258 5.81 22.90 7.67
N THR A 259 4.98 23.76 7.09
CA THR A 259 5.09 24.16 5.68
C THR A 259 5.73 25.54 5.56
N ARG A 260 6.58 25.73 4.54
CA ARG A 260 7.24 27.03 4.25
C ARG A 260 6.92 27.46 2.82
N SER A 261 6.66 28.77 2.63
CA SER A 261 6.49 29.33 1.28
C SER A 261 7.75 29.14 0.44
N MET A 262 7.59 28.63 -0.78
CA MET A 262 8.67 28.52 -1.76
C MET A 262 8.73 29.72 -2.70
N ARG A 263 7.56 30.18 -3.16
CA ARG A 263 7.38 31.28 -4.10
C ARG A 263 6.01 31.91 -3.90
N SER A 264 5.92 33.21 -3.95
CA SER A 264 4.67 33.90 -4.18
C SER A 264 4.30 33.76 -5.67
N LYS A 265 3.02 33.54 -5.98
CA LYS A 265 2.52 33.40 -7.35
C LYS A 265 2.39 34.73 -8.08
N GLU A 266 3.41 35.56 -8.10
CA GLU A 266 3.48 36.63 -9.11
C GLU A 266 3.86 36.11 -10.50
N GLU A 267 4.28 34.84 -10.59
CA GLU A 267 4.64 34.15 -11.82
C GLU A 267 3.82 32.86 -11.97
N ALA A 268 2.52 32.97 -12.27
CA ALA A 268 1.81 31.86 -12.88
C ALA A 268 2.49 31.62 -14.24
N ASN A 269 3.30 30.57 -14.35
CA ASN A 269 3.95 30.23 -15.59
C ASN A 269 2.86 29.93 -16.66
N ASP A 270 2.70 30.80 -17.62
CA ASP A 270 1.99 30.48 -18.83
C ASP A 270 2.88 29.50 -19.63
N TYR A 271 2.55 28.21 -19.54
CA TYR A 271 3.30 27.15 -20.21
C TYR A 271 3.12 27.14 -21.74
N ARG A 272 2.23 27.97 -22.28
CA ARG A 272 2.00 28.13 -23.73
C ARG A 272 1.88 26.78 -24.43
N TYR A 273 0.99 25.95 -23.92
CA TYR A 273 0.74 24.63 -24.52
C TYR A 273 0.39 24.74 -25.99
N PHE A 274 0.97 23.85 -26.80
CA PHE A 274 0.54 23.62 -28.17
C PHE A 274 0.81 22.15 -28.53
N PRO A 275 0.06 21.55 -29.49
CA PRO A 275 0.29 20.18 -29.92
C PRO A 275 1.73 19.98 -30.38
N ASP A 276 2.37 18.87 -29.95
CA ASP A 276 3.73 18.55 -30.39
C ASP A 276 3.72 18.22 -31.88
N PRO A 277 4.46 18.96 -32.72
CA PRO A 277 4.45 18.75 -34.17
C PRO A 277 5.13 17.46 -34.60
N ASP A 278 5.94 16.84 -33.76
CA ASP A 278 6.68 15.63 -34.05
C ASP A 278 5.91 14.36 -33.66
N LEU A 279 4.75 14.49 -33.00
CA LEU A 279 3.92 13.37 -32.59
C LEU A 279 2.55 13.42 -33.26
N LEU A 280 2.15 12.32 -33.85
CA LEU A 280 0.79 12.15 -34.36
C LEU A 280 -0.19 11.98 -33.20
N PRO A 281 -1.47 12.38 -33.39
CA PRO A 281 -2.52 12.00 -32.45
C PRO A 281 -2.56 10.50 -32.22
N VAL A 282 -2.82 10.10 -30.98
CA VAL A 282 -2.98 8.70 -30.62
C VAL A 282 -4.44 8.33 -30.80
N GLU A 283 -4.72 7.45 -31.73
CA GLU A 283 -6.05 6.89 -31.95
C GLU A 283 -6.19 5.58 -31.15
N ILE A 284 -7.19 5.51 -30.27
CA ILE A 284 -7.43 4.38 -29.38
C ILE A 284 -8.81 3.80 -29.73
N GLU A 285 -8.81 2.73 -30.50
CA GLU A 285 -10.00 2.06 -30.95
C GLU A 285 -10.60 1.16 -29.86
N GLU A 286 -11.92 0.90 -29.91
CA GLU A 286 -12.62 0.05 -28.95
C GLU A 286 -12.03 -1.36 -28.86
N ASP A 287 -11.62 -1.95 -29.98
CA ASP A 287 -10.97 -3.25 -30.01
C ASP A 287 -9.67 -3.29 -29.19
N TYR A 288 -8.91 -2.17 -29.21
CA TYR A 288 -7.72 -2.03 -28.38
C TYR A 288 -8.08 -1.98 -26.88
N ILE A 289 -9.10 -1.20 -26.52
CA ILE A 289 -9.59 -1.10 -25.14
C ILE A 289 -10.05 -2.46 -24.64
N GLU A 290 -10.81 -3.20 -25.44
CA GLU A 290 -11.27 -4.54 -25.09
C GLU A 290 -10.12 -5.57 -24.97
N ALA A 291 -9.09 -5.44 -25.80
CA ALA A 291 -7.88 -6.25 -25.67
C ALA A 291 -7.16 -5.95 -24.33
N VAL A 292 -7.06 -4.67 -23.94
CA VAL A 292 -6.51 -4.27 -22.64
C VAL A 292 -7.37 -4.80 -21.51
N ARG A 293 -8.69 -4.64 -21.59
CA ARG A 293 -9.65 -5.12 -20.56
C ARG A 293 -9.48 -6.62 -20.25
N LYS A 294 -9.25 -7.42 -21.25
CA LYS A 294 -9.01 -8.88 -21.09
C LYS A 294 -7.73 -9.20 -20.31
N THR A 295 -6.79 -8.27 -20.21
CA THR A 295 -5.54 -8.43 -19.46
C THR A 295 -5.60 -7.87 -18.04
N MET A 296 -6.75 -7.30 -17.65
CA MET A 296 -6.92 -6.72 -16.30
C MET A 296 -6.92 -7.82 -15.23
N PRO A 297 -6.19 -7.64 -14.13
CA PRO A 297 -6.35 -8.52 -12.97
C PRO A 297 -7.67 -8.22 -12.26
N GLU A 298 -8.11 -9.13 -11.41
CA GLU A 298 -9.18 -8.83 -10.46
C GLU A 298 -8.73 -7.70 -9.52
N LEU A 299 -9.47 -6.60 -9.50
CA LEU A 299 -9.12 -5.42 -8.72
C LEU A 299 -9.33 -5.62 -7.21
N PRO A 300 -8.67 -4.84 -6.33
CA PRO A 300 -8.72 -5.03 -4.88
C PRO A 300 -10.14 -5.08 -4.30
N ASP A 301 -11.03 -4.19 -4.71
CA ASP A 301 -12.39 -4.12 -4.17
C ASP A 301 -13.23 -5.34 -4.58
N ALA A 302 -13.15 -5.77 -5.84
CA ALA A 302 -13.80 -6.99 -6.31
C ALA A 302 -13.26 -8.24 -5.59
N LYS A 303 -11.94 -8.26 -5.35
CA LYS A 303 -11.28 -9.35 -4.60
C LYS A 303 -11.73 -9.37 -3.14
N LYS A 304 -11.89 -8.23 -2.48
CA LYS A 304 -12.44 -8.11 -1.11
C LYS A 304 -13.88 -8.65 -1.04
N GLU A 305 -14.71 -8.23 -1.98
CA GLU A 305 -16.10 -8.73 -2.06
C GLU A 305 -16.13 -10.26 -2.26
N ARG A 306 -15.29 -10.75 -3.16
CA ARG A 306 -15.17 -12.20 -3.37
C ARG A 306 -14.65 -12.93 -2.13
N PHE A 307 -13.68 -12.39 -1.41
CA PHE A 307 -13.17 -12.96 -0.15
C PHE A 307 -14.26 -13.00 0.93
N ALA A 308 -15.09 -11.96 1.01
CA ALA A 308 -16.22 -11.94 1.91
C ALA A 308 -17.25 -13.03 1.58
N ASN A 309 -17.57 -13.18 0.30
CA ASN A 309 -18.60 -14.14 -0.17
C ASN A 309 -18.09 -15.58 -0.17
N GLN A 310 -16.86 -15.82 -0.61
CA GLN A 310 -16.30 -17.16 -0.78
C GLN A 310 -15.66 -17.72 0.48
N TYR A 311 -14.98 -16.90 1.26
CA TYR A 311 -14.16 -17.31 2.41
C TYR A 311 -14.68 -16.76 3.75
N GLY A 312 -15.68 -15.88 3.74
CA GLY A 312 -16.19 -15.25 4.96
C GLY A 312 -15.22 -14.21 5.57
N ILE A 313 -14.20 -13.77 4.82
CA ILE A 313 -13.19 -12.80 5.29
C ILE A 313 -13.68 -11.39 4.99
N LYS A 314 -13.82 -10.55 6.02
CA LYS A 314 -14.37 -9.20 5.93
C LYS A 314 -13.55 -8.19 6.73
N GLY A 315 -13.82 -6.90 6.50
CA GLY A 315 -13.21 -5.79 7.25
C GLY A 315 -11.69 -5.76 7.10
N ASP A 316 -11.01 -5.41 8.18
CA ASP A 316 -9.55 -5.22 8.22
C ASP A 316 -8.76 -6.44 7.69
N ASP A 317 -9.24 -7.66 7.93
CA ASP A 317 -8.58 -8.86 7.43
C ASP A 317 -8.61 -8.93 5.91
N ALA A 318 -9.73 -8.60 5.29
CA ALA A 318 -9.85 -8.54 3.83
C ALA A 318 -8.98 -7.42 3.26
N ASP A 319 -8.95 -6.27 3.94
CA ASP A 319 -8.10 -5.14 3.55
C ASP A 319 -6.62 -5.51 3.56
N ILE A 320 -6.15 -6.16 4.62
CA ILE A 320 -4.75 -6.60 4.72
C ILE A 320 -4.42 -7.65 3.65
N LEU A 321 -5.24 -8.69 3.52
CA LEU A 321 -4.98 -9.79 2.58
C LEU A 321 -5.05 -9.37 1.12
N THR A 322 -5.68 -8.25 0.81
CA THR A 322 -5.79 -7.72 -0.54
C THR A 322 -4.87 -6.51 -0.81
N THR A 323 -3.88 -6.26 0.03
CA THR A 323 -2.90 -5.16 -0.19
C THR A 323 -2.00 -5.38 -1.39
N SER A 324 -1.78 -6.64 -1.79
CA SER A 324 -1.08 -7.00 -3.02
C SER A 324 -1.66 -8.28 -3.62
N ILE A 325 -1.51 -8.45 -4.94
CA ILE A 325 -1.91 -9.68 -5.64
C ILE A 325 -1.21 -10.89 -5.03
N ALA A 326 0.11 -10.80 -4.83
CA ALA A 326 0.90 -11.91 -4.33
C ALA A 326 0.45 -12.39 -2.93
N LEU A 327 0.09 -11.47 -2.03
CA LEU A 327 -0.42 -11.81 -0.71
C LEU A 327 -1.81 -12.46 -0.80
N ALA A 328 -2.67 -11.91 -1.64
CA ALA A 328 -4.01 -12.47 -1.86
C ALA A 328 -3.94 -13.88 -2.47
N ASP A 329 -3.06 -14.08 -3.45
CA ASP A 329 -2.86 -15.39 -4.10
C ASP A 329 -2.24 -16.40 -3.11
N TYR A 330 -1.33 -15.95 -2.25
CA TYR A 330 -0.79 -16.79 -1.18
C TYR A 330 -1.90 -17.24 -0.21
N PHE A 331 -2.74 -16.30 0.25
CA PHE A 331 -3.89 -16.64 1.10
C PHE A 331 -4.81 -17.63 0.44
N GLU A 332 -5.20 -17.42 -0.82
CA GLU A 332 -6.07 -18.36 -1.56
C GLU A 332 -5.43 -19.73 -1.72
N ALA A 333 -4.13 -19.79 -2.00
CA ALA A 333 -3.40 -21.04 -2.11
C ALA A 333 -3.41 -21.82 -0.78
N VAL A 334 -3.22 -21.12 0.35
CA VAL A 334 -3.33 -21.73 1.69
C VAL A 334 -4.75 -22.21 1.95
N ALA A 335 -5.75 -21.34 1.75
CA ALA A 335 -7.16 -21.65 2.03
C ALA A 335 -7.70 -22.81 1.17
N LYS A 336 -7.18 -22.99 -0.04
CA LYS A 336 -7.53 -24.12 -0.92
C LYS A 336 -6.80 -25.43 -0.56
N ALA A 337 -5.63 -25.34 0.05
CA ALA A 337 -4.79 -26.49 0.36
C ALA A 337 -5.05 -27.09 1.75
N THR A 338 -5.56 -26.32 2.70
CA THR A 338 -5.87 -26.77 4.06
C THR A 338 -7.30 -27.32 4.16
N VAL A 339 -7.51 -28.22 5.11
CA VAL A 339 -8.85 -28.69 5.51
C VAL A 339 -9.49 -27.80 6.58
N ALA A 340 -8.73 -26.89 7.17
CA ALA A 340 -9.22 -25.92 8.15
C ALA A 340 -10.02 -24.79 7.48
N ASP A 341 -10.74 -24.01 8.28
CA ASP A 341 -11.48 -22.86 7.77
C ASP A 341 -10.56 -21.74 7.28
N ALA A 342 -11.05 -20.93 6.34
CA ALA A 342 -10.30 -19.82 5.75
C ALA A 342 -9.93 -18.74 6.76
N LYS A 343 -10.70 -18.57 7.84
CA LYS A 343 -10.42 -17.61 8.91
C LYS A 343 -9.14 -18.00 9.68
N THR A 344 -8.95 -19.30 9.91
CA THR A 344 -7.73 -19.83 10.51
C THR A 344 -6.51 -19.52 9.62
N SER A 345 -6.62 -19.72 8.32
CA SER A 345 -5.59 -19.36 7.34
C SER A 345 -5.28 -17.86 7.36
N ALA A 346 -6.32 -17.01 7.34
CA ALA A 346 -6.16 -15.57 7.43
C ALA A 346 -5.41 -15.14 8.70
N ASN A 347 -5.80 -15.69 9.86
CA ASN A 347 -5.17 -15.37 11.15
C ASN A 347 -3.67 -15.72 11.18
N TRP A 348 -3.28 -16.86 10.61
CA TRP A 348 -1.87 -17.27 10.54
C TRP A 348 -1.05 -16.39 9.59
N ILE A 349 -1.64 -16.04 8.45
CA ILE A 349 -0.97 -15.18 7.47
C ILE A 349 -0.82 -13.77 8.04
N ILE A 350 -1.90 -13.18 8.55
CA ILE A 350 -1.89 -11.80 9.06
C ILE A 350 -1.05 -11.68 10.35
N GLY A 351 -1.16 -12.65 11.27
CA GLY A 351 -0.49 -12.60 12.56
C GLY A 351 0.98 -13.03 12.50
N ASP A 352 1.24 -14.24 12.00
CA ASP A 352 2.56 -14.86 12.15
C ASP A 352 3.43 -14.71 10.90
N LEU A 353 2.88 -14.93 9.69
CA LEU A 353 3.64 -14.82 8.45
C LEU A 353 4.05 -13.36 8.13
N LEU A 354 3.12 -12.40 8.18
CA LEU A 354 3.44 -11.00 7.93
C LEU A 354 4.39 -10.43 8.98
N ALA A 355 4.32 -10.91 10.24
CA ALA A 355 5.27 -10.52 11.27
C ALA A 355 6.70 -11.00 10.93
N ALA A 356 6.87 -12.23 10.44
CA ALA A 356 8.15 -12.75 10.02
C ALA A 356 8.71 -12.03 8.79
N LEU A 357 7.86 -11.77 7.79
CA LEU A 357 8.23 -10.99 6.60
C LEU A 357 8.71 -9.58 6.98
N ASN A 358 7.95 -8.87 7.82
CA ASN A 358 8.30 -7.52 8.28
C ASN A 358 9.59 -7.50 9.11
N ARG A 359 9.79 -8.48 9.99
CA ARG A 359 11.01 -8.62 10.79
C ARG A 359 12.25 -8.72 9.91
N ASP A 360 12.17 -9.50 8.84
CA ASP A 360 13.29 -9.80 7.96
C ASP A 360 13.35 -8.88 6.72
N GLY A 361 12.42 -7.91 6.60
CA GLY A 361 12.36 -6.95 5.48
C GLY A 361 12.06 -7.61 4.13
N LEU A 362 11.29 -8.70 4.13
CA LEU A 362 11.00 -9.49 2.94
C LEU A 362 9.59 -9.22 2.39
N ASP A 363 9.45 -9.34 1.06
CA ASP A 363 8.14 -9.41 0.40
C ASP A 363 7.60 -10.85 0.45
N ILE A 364 6.27 -11.00 0.30
CA ILE A 364 5.60 -12.33 0.31
C ILE A 364 6.17 -13.30 -0.73
N ASN A 365 6.63 -12.80 -1.88
CA ASN A 365 7.27 -13.61 -2.92
C ASN A 365 8.61 -14.22 -2.48
N ALA A 366 9.24 -13.64 -1.45
CA ALA A 366 10.48 -14.12 -0.84
C ALA A 366 10.24 -14.93 0.44
N SER A 367 8.98 -15.30 0.72
CA SER A 367 8.61 -16.09 1.91
C SER A 367 9.39 -17.40 1.97
N GLN A 368 9.99 -17.68 3.12
CA GLN A 368 10.67 -18.94 3.39
C GLN A 368 9.69 -20.11 3.57
N VAL A 369 8.43 -19.81 3.90
CA VAL A 369 7.36 -20.81 4.07
C VAL A 369 6.40 -20.70 2.89
N SER A 370 6.33 -21.74 2.06
CA SER A 370 5.40 -21.79 0.94
C SER A 370 3.95 -21.91 1.41
N ALA A 371 2.97 -21.53 0.56
CA ALA A 371 1.56 -21.67 0.87
C ALA A 371 1.17 -23.14 1.22
N LYS A 372 1.76 -24.12 0.52
CA LYS A 372 1.54 -25.54 0.81
C LYS A 372 2.09 -25.94 2.18
N ALA A 373 3.28 -25.46 2.54
CA ALA A 373 3.87 -25.73 3.84
C ALA A 373 3.08 -25.10 4.98
N MET A 374 2.58 -23.86 4.77
CA MET A 374 1.70 -23.18 5.73
C MET A 374 0.39 -23.96 5.92
N ALA A 375 -0.24 -24.42 4.85
CA ALA A 375 -1.44 -25.24 4.92
C ALA A 375 -1.20 -26.53 5.73
N GLY A 376 -0.05 -27.20 5.53
CA GLY A 376 0.32 -28.38 6.30
C GLY A 376 0.45 -28.11 7.81
N LEU A 377 1.02 -26.96 8.20
CA LEU A 377 1.07 -26.56 9.60
C LEU A 377 -0.33 -26.31 10.18
N ILE A 378 -1.18 -25.62 9.42
CA ILE A 378 -2.57 -25.33 9.81
C ILE A 378 -3.36 -26.63 9.98
N ASP A 379 -3.16 -27.62 9.11
CA ASP A 379 -3.80 -28.92 9.22
C ASP A 379 -3.40 -29.65 10.51
N ARG A 380 -2.13 -29.55 10.96
CA ARG A 380 -1.66 -30.14 12.22
C ARG A 380 -2.26 -29.47 13.46
N ILE A 381 -2.65 -28.20 13.33
CA ILE A 381 -3.43 -27.52 14.38
C ILE A 381 -4.90 -27.98 14.36
N HIS A 382 -5.46 -28.06 13.16
CA HIS A 382 -6.88 -28.46 12.98
C HIS A 382 -7.15 -29.88 13.48
N ASP A 383 -6.26 -30.83 13.19
CA ASP A 383 -6.37 -32.22 13.63
C ASP A 383 -5.89 -32.48 15.08
N ASN A 384 -5.51 -31.41 15.81
CA ASN A 384 -4.99 -31.46 17.16
C ASN A 384 -3.66 -32.24 17.31
N THR A 385 -2.91 -32.44 16.23
CA THR A 385 -1.55 -32.99 16.32
C THR A 385 -0.62 -32.08 17.13
N VAL A 386 -0.79 -30.77 17.00
CA VAL A 386 -0.06 -29.74 17.78
C VAL A 386 -0.99 -28.69 18.33
N SER A 387 -0.61 -28.13 19.48
CA SER A 387 -1.29 -26.93 20.03
C SER A 387 -0.89 -25.67 19.27
N ARG A 388 -1.70 -24.61 19.33
CA ARG A 388 -1.39 -23.32 18.72
C ARG A 388 -0.05 -22.74 19.23
N SER A 389 0.32 -22.99 20.46
CA SER A 389 1.61 -22.55 21.03
C SER A 389 2.79 -23.28 20.40
N LEU A 390 2.68 -24.61 20.25
CA LEU A 390 3.71 -25.41 19.58
C LEU A 390 3.80 -25.10 18.08
N ALA A 391 2.66 -24.79 17.46
CA ALA A 391 2.63 -24.42 16.04
C ALA A 391 3.45 -23.15 15.74
N LYS A 392 3.54 -22.22 16.69
CA LYS A 392 4.42 -21.03 16.53
C LYS A 392 5.90 -21.41 16.54
N GLU A 393 6.28 -22.31 17.42
CA GLU A 393 7.65 -22.84 17.46
C GLU A 393 8.00 -23.59 16.16
N ILE A 394 7.03 -24.37 15.66
CA ILE A 394 7.17 -25.09 14.39
C ILE A 394 7.29 -24.11 13.23
N PHE A 395 6.47 -23.06 13.21
CA PHE A 395 6.53 -22.02 12.18
C PHE A 395 7.89 -21.32 12.15
N GLU A 396 8.44 -20.94 13.31
CA GLU A 396 9.78 -20.33 13.37
C GLU A 396 10.88 -21.29 12.85
N ALA A 397 10.77 -22.58 13.15
CA ALA A 397 11.68 -23.59 12.62
C ALA A 397 11.52 -23.77 11.10
N MET A 398 10.27 -23.78 10.58
CA MET A 398 10.00 -23.77 9.13
C MET A 398 10.57 -22.52 8.46
N TRP A 399 10.42 -21.36 9.10
CA TRP A 399 10.96 -20.10 8.62
C TRP A 399 12.49 -20.10 8.56
N ALA A 400 13.15 -20.77 9.53
CA ALA A 400 14.60 -20.99 9.53
C ALA A 400 15.06 -22.05 8.51
N GLY A 401 14.14 -22.71 7.79
CA GLY A 401 14.48 -23.73 6.79
C GLY A 401 14.78 -25.11 7.36
N GLU A 402 14.34 -25.43 8.59
CA GLU A 402 14.61 -26.72 9.22
C GLU A 402 13.80 -27.88 8.62
N GLY A 403 12.78 -27.59 7.79
CA GLY A 403 11.96 -28.58 7.11
C GLY A 403 10.47 -28.25 7.08
N THR A 404 9.65 -29.24 6.76
CA THR A 404 8.18 -29.16 6.81
C THR A 404 7.66 -29.28 8.25
N ALA A 405 6.41 -28.90 8.47
CA ALA A 405 5.77 -29.04 9.79
C ALA A 405 5.88 -30.49 10.32
N ASP A 406 5.60 -31.49 9.49
CA ASP A 406 5.64 -32.90 9.88
C ASP A 406 7.05 -33.37 10.27
N GLU A 407 8.06 -33.01 9.48
CA GLU A 407 9.47 -33.34 9.77
C GLU A 407 9.94 -32.73 11.09
N ILE A 408 9.56 -31.45 11.35
CA ILE A 408 9.92 -30.76 12.58
C ILE A 408 9.19 -31.36 13.79
N ILE A 409 7.89 -31.69 13.64
CA ILE A 409 7.09 -32.35 14.69
C ILE A 409 7.73 -33.68 15.08
N GLU A 410 8.15 -34.47 14.11
CA GLU A 410 8.78 -35.78 14.35
C GLU A 410 10.16 -35.63 14.97
N ALA A 411 11.02 -34.78 14.39
CA ALA A 411 12.40 -34.60 14.86
C ALA A 411 12.46 -34.04 16.30
N LYS A 412 11.58 -33.10 16.65
CA LYS A 412 11.53 -32.46 17.99
C LYS A 412 10.54 -33.13 18.93
N GLY A 413 9.81 -34.16 18.49
CA GLY A 413 8.81 -34.87 19.30
C GLY A 413 7.71 -33.95 19.83
N LEU A 414 7.17 -33.03 18.97
CA LEU A 414 6.23 -31.98 19.36
C LEU A 414 4.76 -32.40 19.27
N LYS A 415 4.47 -33.68 19.14
CA LYS A 415 3.07 -34.16 19.13
C LYS A 415 2.37 -33.82 20.42
N GLN A 416 1.13 -33.36 20.32
CA GLN A 416 0.29 -33.08 21.47
C GLN A 416 -0.10 -34.37 22.19
N ILE A 417 -0.06 -34.33 23.52
CA ILE A 417 -0.52 -35.40 24.37
C ILE A 417 -2.06 -35.30 24.46
N THR A 418 -2.76 -36.22 23.86
CA THR A 418 -4.23 -36.31 23.88
C THR A 418 -4.75 -37.53 24.64
N ASP A 419 -3.85 -38.40 25.10
CA ASP A 419 -4.22 -39.55 25.94
C ASP A 419 -4.62 -39.08 27.33
N SER A 420 -5.90 -39.32 27.65
CA SER A 420 -6.49 -38.91 28.94
C SER A 420 -5.75 -39.48 30.13
N SER A 421 -5.22 -40.70 30.04
CA SER A 421 -4.51 -41.34 31.14
C SER A 421 -3.16 -40.69 31.40
N ALA A 422 -2.47 -40.30 30.31
CA ALA A 422 -1.21 -39.57 30.43
C ALA A 422 -1.43 -38.15 30.99
N ILE A 423 -2.48 -37.47 30.56
CA ILE A 423 -2.85 -36.14 31.08
C ILE A 423 -3.23 -36.25 32.56
N ASP A 424 -4.04 -37.23 32.95
CA ASP A 424 -4.46 -37.48 34.34
C ASP A 424 -3.23 -37.72 35.23
N ALA A 425 -2.27 -38.49 34.80
CA ALA A 425 -1.03 -38.71 35.54
C ALA A 425 -0.23 -37.44 35.79
N ILE A 426 -0.11 -36.57 34.80
CA ILE A 426 0.54 -35.27 34.94
C ILE A 426 -0.22 -34.36 35.89
N VAL A 427 -1.54 -34.33 35.77
CA VAL A 427 -2.43 -33.54 36.66
C VAL A 427 -2.31 -34.02 38.11
N ASP A 428 -2.35 -35.32 38.36
CA ASP A 428 -2.21 -35.90 39.68
C ASP A 428 -0.84 -35.55 40.32
N ALA A 429 0.24 -35.64 39.54
CA ALA A 429 1.56 -35.23 39.98
C ALA A 429 1.64 -33.74 40.35
N VAL A 430 1.05 -32.86 39.53
CA VAL A 430 1.02 -31.42 39.77
C VAL A 430 0.16 -31.10 41.02
N ILE A 431 -0.98 -31.72 41.21
CA ILE A 431 -1.84 -31.53 42.38
C ILE A 431 -1.07 -32.00 43.65
N ALA A 432 -0.42 -33.17 43.60
CA ALA A 432 0.36 -33.71 44.71
C ALA A 432 1.54 -32.79 45.09
N ALA A 433 2.15 -32.13 44.11
CA ALA A 433 3.25 -31.19 44.34
C ALA A 433 2.78 -29.84 44.91
N ASN A 434 1.49 -29.52 44.86
CA ASN A 434 0.92 -28.23 45.28
C ASN A 434 -0.31 -28.41 46.23
N PRO A 435 -0.16 -29.10 47.37
CA PRO A 435 -1.31 -29.45 48.20
C PRO A 435 -2.03 -28.24 48.82
N GLY A 436 -1.30 -27.18 49.20
CA GLY A 436 -1.88 -25.98 49.77
C GLY A 436 -2.81 -25.24 48.78
N GLN A 437 -2.36 -25.10 47.51
CA GLN A 437 -3.18 -24.49 46.46
C GLN A 437 -4.39 -25.36 46.11
N ALA A 438 -4.25 -26.68 46.18
CA ALA A 438 -5.36 -27.61 45.95
C ALA A 438 -6.44 -27.46 47.03
N GLU A 439 -6.07 -27.31 48.31
CA GLU A 439 -6.99 -27.03 49.42
C GLU A 439 -7.67 -25.67 49.26
N GLU A 440 -6.91 -24.63 48.88
CA GLU A 440 -7.46 -23.29 48.64
C GLU A 440 -8.45 -23.28 47.46
N TYR A 441 -8.19 -24.03 46.41
CA TYR A 441 -9.13 -24.17 45.28
C TYR A 441 -10.42 -24.85 45.74
N ARG A 442 -10.32 -25.95 46.51
CA ARG A 442 -11.47 -26.66 47.11
C ARG A 442 -12.27 -25.77 48.08
N ALA A 443 -11.59 -24.83 48.73
CA ALA A 443 -12.23 -23.81 49.58
C ALA A 443 -12.92 -22.66 48.81
N GLY A 444 -12.96 -22.73 47.46
CA GLY A 444 -13.69 -21.79 46.62
C GLY A 444 -12.84 -20.71 45.93
N LYS A 445 -11.49 -20.84 45.92
CA LYS A 445 -10.61 -19.93 45.17
C LYS A 445 -10.45 -20.35 43.70
N ASP A 446 -11.51 -20.15 42.89
CA ASP A 446 -11.56 -20.59 41.47
C ASP A 446 -10.42 -20.04 40.61
N LYS A 447 -9.84 -18.89 40.98
CA LYS A 447 -8.69 -18.29 40.26
C LYS A 447 -7.45 -19.20 40.21
N LEU A 448 -7.34 -20.16 41.14
CA LEU A 448 -6.22 -21.12 41.18
C LEU A 448 -6.31 -22.18 40.09
N LEU A 449 -7.44 -22.31 39.37
CA LEU A 449 -7.53 -23.18 38.21
C LEU A 449 -6.46 -22.81 37.17
N GLY A 450 -6.30 -21.50 36.90
CA GLY A 450 -5.28 -21.02 35.97
C GLY A 450 -3.85 -21.35 36.40
N PHE A 451 -3.57 -21.36 37.72
CA PHE A 451 -2.29 -21.77 38.25
C PHE A 451 -2.02 -23.24 37.95
N PHE A 452 -2.96 -24.17 38.22
CA PHE A 452 -2.79 -25.59 37.95
C PHE A 452 -2.64 -25.87 36.46
N VAL A 453 -3.42 -25.21 35.61
CA VAL A 453 -3.28 -25.32 34.17
C VAL A 453 -1.87 -24.89 33.74
N GLY A 454 -1.38 -23.77 34.25
CA GLY A 454 0.00 -23.30 33.96
C GLY A 454 1.08 -24.31 34.38
N GLN A 455 0.94 -24.94 35.56
CA GLN A 455 1.87 -25.95 36.05
C GLN A 455 1.84 -27.24 35.20
N VAL A 456 0.66 -27.73 34.82
CA VAL A 456 0.51 -28.90 33.97
C VAL A 456 1.09 -28.62 32.55
N MET A 457 0.84 -27.44 32.01
CA MET A 457 1.40 -27.03 30.71
C MET A 457 2.94 -26.93 30.77
N LYS A 458 3.50 -26.45 31.89
CA LYS A 458 4.95 -26.40 32.12
C LYS A 458 5.54 -27.80 32.19
N GLU A 459 4.94 -28.70 32.97
CA GLU A 459 5.40 -30.07 33.18
C GLU A 459 5.32 -30.89 31.87
N SER A 460 4.26 -30.71 31.11
CA SER A 460 4.10 -31.31 29.78
C SER A 460 4.91 -30.62 28.68
N LYS A 461 5.70 -29.59 28.99
CA LYS A 461 6.43 -28.75 27.99
C LYS A 461 5.52 -28.22 26.90
N GLY A 462 4.30 -27.79 27.23
CA GLY A 462 3.32 -27.30 26.27
C GLY A 462 2.64 -28.37 25.42
N LYS A 463 2.90 -29.64 25.65
CA LYS A 463 2.39 -30.76 24.82
C LYS A 463 1.01 -31.28 25.25
N ALA A 464 0.54 -31.04 26.47
CA ALA A 464 -0.78 -31.48 26.90
C ALA A 464 -1.87 -30.66 26.22
N ASN A 465 -3.01 -31.30 25.87
CA ASN A 465 -4.16 -30.58 25.29
C ASN A 465 -4.81 -29.69 26.37
N PRO A 466 -4.85 -28.34 26.18
CA PRO A 466 -5.33 -27.42 27.22
C PRO A 466 -6.78 -27.64 27.64
N ALA A 467 -7.66 -28.05 26.72
CA ALA A 467 -9.07 -28.32 27.04
C ALA A 467 -9.18 -29.57 27.94
N GLN A 468 -8.49 -30.65 27.58
CA GLN A 468 -8.45 -31.87 28.38
C GLN A 468 -7.78 -31.66 29.75
N VAL A 469 -6.73 -30.84 29.77
CA VAL A 469 -6.06 -30.44 31.04
C VAL A 469 -7.04 -29.72 31.97
N ASN A 470 -7.80 -28.76 31.46
CA ASN A 470 -8.82 -28.03 32.25
C ASN A 470 -9.88 -28.99 32.81
N GLU A 471 -10.39 -29.91 31.99
CA GLU A 471 -11.38 -30.89 32.45
C GLU A 471 -10.78 -31.88 33.46
N ALA A 472 -9.58 -32.36 33.24
CA ALA A 472 -8.90 -33.27 34.13
C ALA A 472 -8.64 -32.60 35.49
N ILE A 473 -8.14 -31.36 35.52
CA ILE A 473 -7.92 -30.61 36.78
C ILE A 473 -9.24 -30.41 37.54
N LYS A 474 -10.30 -29.96 36.88
CA LYS A 474 -11.63 -29.79 37.50
C LYS A 474 -12.12 -31.11 38.09
N ARG A 475 -12.03 -32.20 37.36
CA ARG A 475 -12.46 -33.53 37.80
C ARG A 475 -11.64 -34.02 39.01
N ARG A 476 -10.29 -33.87 38.95
CA ARG A 476 -9.39 -34.34 40.01
C ARG A 476 -9.44 -33.47 41.29
N LEU A 477 -9.61 -32.17 41.13
CA LEU A 477 -9.75 -31.29 42.28
C LEU A 477 -11.15 -31.35 42.95
N ALA A 478 -12.20 -31.73 42.19
CA ALA A 478 -13.53 -31.96 42.72
C ALA A 478 -13.67 -33.33 43.41
N ALA A 479 -12.85 -34.31 43.07
CA ALA A 479 -12.80 -35.59 43.76
C ALA A 479 -12.14 -35.42 45.15
N LYS A 480 -12.88 -35.82 46.22
CA LYS A 480 -12.39 -35.74 47.61
C LYS A 480 -11.25 -36.71 47.85
#